data_c9f827ffde1bfa8d64f85f9648bc2f5b
#
_entry.id   c9f827ffde1bfa8d64f85f9648bc2f5b
#
_cell.length_a   1.000
_cell.length_b   1.000
_cell.length_c   1.000
_cell.angle_alpha   90.00
_cell.angle_beta   90.00
_cell.angle_gamma   90.00
#
_symmetry.space_group_name_H-M   'P 1'
#
loop_
_entity.id
_entity.type
_entity.pdbx_description
1 polymer ?
#
loop_
_entity_poly.entity_id
_entity_poly.type
_entity_poly.pdbx_seq_one_letter_code
_entity_poly.pdbx_strand_id
1 'polypeptide(L)'
;MEETVNKMNAEGHKVGMIKVRLYRPFVTDAFVAAIPATCKRIAVLDRTKEPGSQGEPLHQDVIQALFDAQGSGTLPFTNGMPKVVGGRYGLSSKEFTPAMVKGVYDSLEQDAPKNHFTIGINDDVLGTSLPYDEDYSTEADDVTRAMFFGLGSDGTVGANKDAIKIIGQHTDLYVQGYFVYDSKKAGSSTISHLRFGPRPIKSTYLITKANFLALHQPTLLNLFDFLKNAANGATFLMNSPHPADKLWDTLPARMQQQILDKNLKLYTIDAFSVARKTGMGGRINMIMQTCFFKLAGVIPADEAIGYIKKAIAKTYAKKGQEVVDKNIAAVDATLENLHQVDTTGKTITGHAIPPVMSADAPDYVQNVLGKMMCGEGDSIPAVSYTHL
;
A
#
# COMPACT_ATOMS: atom_id res chain seq x y z
N MET A 1 3.95 -12.90 -0.12
CA MET A 1 4.64 -14.21 0.02
C MET A 1 5.41 -14.61 -1.23
N GLU A 2 4.79 -14.74 -2.43
CA GLU A 2 5.49 -15.24 -3.63
C GLU A 2 6.71 -14.40 -4.00
N GLU A 3 6.59 -13.08 -4.00
CA GLU A 3 7.72 -12.18 -4.24
C GLU A 3 8.83 -12.33 -3.19
N THR A 4 8.45 -12.51 -1.91
CA THR A 4 9.42 -12.73 -0.84
C THR A 4 10.18 -14.03 -1.03
N VAL A 5 9.48 -15.12 -1.34
CA VAL A 5 10.11 -16.43 -1.63
C VAL A 5 11.07 -16.31 -2.81
N ASN A 6 10.65 -15.64 -3.89
CA ASN A 6 11.50 -15.45 -5.07
C ASN A 6 12.77 -14.64 -4.73
N LYS A 7 12.62 -13.56 -3.98
CA LYS A 7 13.76 -12.72 -3.56
C LYS A 7 14.70 -13.48 -2.64
N MET A 8 14.20 -14.14 -1.60
CA MET A 8 15.00 -14.93 -0.68
C MET A 8 15.77 -16.04 -1.39
N ASN A 9 15.13 -16.73 -2.34
CA ASN A 9 15.83 -17.75 -3.15
C ASN A 9 16.94 -17.13 -4.05
N ALA A 10 16.70 -15.93 -4.59
CA ALA A 10 17.73 -15.20 -5.34
C ALA A 10 18.90 -14.75 -4.44
N GLU A 11 18.64 -14.53 -3.15
CA GLU A 11 19.64 -14.23 -2.11
C GLU A 11 20.34 -15.48 -1.56
N GLY A 12 20.00 -16.68 -2.07
CA GLY A 12 20.65 -17.95 -1.71
C GLY A 12 19.94 -18.78 -0.63
N HIS A 13 18.82 -18.30 -0.10
CA HIS A 13 17.99 -19.09 0.82
C HIS A 13 17.30 -20.25 0.08
N LYS A 14 16.95 -21.30 0.82
CA LYS A 14 16.21 -22.47 0.28
C LYS A 14 14.83 -22.53 0.90
N VAL A 15 13.94 -21.67 0.44
CA VAL A 15 12.59 -21.50 0.96
C VAL A 15 11.56 -21.74 -0.13
N GLY A 16 10.38 -22.23 0.26
CA GLY A 16 9.25 -22.43 -0.62
C GLY A 16 7.94 -22.12 0.06
N MET A 17 6.84 -22.11 -0.71
CA MET A 17 5.51 -21.96 -0.14
C MET A 17 4.49 -22.83 -0.87
N ILE A 18 3.48 -23.29 -0.15
CA ILE A 18 2.29 -23.94 -0.68
C ILE A 18 1.11 -22.99 -0.51
N LYS A 19 0.38 -22.73 -1.59
CA LYS A 19 -0.88 -21.99 -1.57
C LYS A 19 -2.04 -22.99 -1.55
N VAL A 20 -2.67 -23.18 -0.39
CA VAL A 20 -3.86 -24.02 -0.27
C VAL A 20 -5.05 -23.26 -0.86
N ARG A 21 -5.40 -23.54 -2.12
CA ARG A 21 -6.53 -22.89 -2.82
C ARG A 21 -7.84 -23.61 -2.62
N LEU A 22 -7.82 -24.95 -2.68
CA LEU A 22 -8.96 -25.80 -2.34
C LEU A 22 -8.81 -26.23 -0.88
N TYR A 23 -9.47 -25.49 0.02
CA TYR A 23 -9.35 -25.73 1.44
C TYR A 23 -10.27 -26.85 1.95
N ARG A 24 -11.45 -26.98 1.38
CA ARG A 24 -12.42 -28.05 1.71
C ARG A 24 -12.98 -28.68 0.43
N PRO A 25 -12.88 -30.02 0.28
CA PRO A 25 -12.19 -30.94 1.17
C PRO A 25 -10.67 -30.76 1.14
N PHE A 26 -9.99 -30.95 2.29
CA PHE A 26 -8.53 -30.92 2.34
C PHE A 26 -7.95 -32.19 1.73
N VAL A 27 -7.18 -32.06 0.66
CA VAL A 27 -6.66 -33.24 -0.10
C VAL A 27 -5.27 -33.57 0.43
N THR A 28 -5.22 -34.49 1.40
CA THR A 28 -4.01 -34.92 2.12
C THR A 28 -2.89 -35.35 1.18
N ASP A 29 -3.16 -36.27 0.25
CA ASP A 29 -2.14 -36.81 -0.65
C ASP A 29 -1.50 -35.74 -1.53
N ALA A 30 -2.32 -34.82 -2.08
CA ALA A 30 -1.83 -33.73 -2.90
C ALA A 30 -1.00 -32.72 -2.08
N PHE A 31 -1.41 -32.45 -0.85
CA PHE A 31 -0.67 -31.60 0.05
C PHE A 31 0.70 -32.19 0.41
N VAL A 32 0.74 -33.44 0.83
CA VAL A 32 1.98 -34.15 1.22
C VAL A 32 2.93 -34.27 0.02
N ALA A 33 2.41 -34.62 -1.17
CA ALA A 33 3.20 -34.71 -2.40
C ALA A 33 3.79 -33.37 -2.86
N ALA A 34 3.19 -32.22 -2.47
CA ALA A 34 3.69 -30.91 -2.80
C ALA A 34 4.88 -30.47 -1.91
N ILE A 35 5.14 -31.15 -0.79
CA ILE A 35 6.21 -30.81 0.13
C ILE A 35 7.52 -31.48 -0.34
N PRO A 36 8.62 -30.74 -0.56
CA PRO A 36 9.90 -31.33 -0.93
C PRO A 36 10.40 -32.32 0.14
N ALA A 37 10.96 -33.44 -0.28
CA ALA A 37 11.51 -34.46 0.62
C ALA A 37 12.61 -33.94 1.57
N THR A 38 13.24 -32.85 1.21
CA THR A 38 14.29 -32.16 2.00
C THR A 38 13.74 -31.15 3.00
N CYS A 39 12.41 -30.97 3.07
CA CYS A 39 11.78 -30.02 3.96
C CYS A 39 12.03 -30.40 5.44
N LYS A 40 12.52 -29.45 6.24
CA LYS A 40 12.82 -29.65 7.65
C LYS A 40 11.84 -28.93 8.59
N ARG A 41 11.23 -27.84 8.11
CA ARG A 41 10.43 -26.95 8.94
C ARG A 41 9.28 -26.36 8.11
N ILE A 42 8.10 -26.26 8.71
CA ILE A 42 6.89 -25.75 8.07
C ILE A 42 6.26 -24.72 9.01
N ALA A 43 6.01 -23.51 8.54
CA ALA A 43 5.12 -22.55 9.19
C ALA A 43 3.77 -22.55 8.47
N VAL A 44 2.72 -22.81 9.20
CA VAL A 44 1.35 -22.72 8.69
C VAL A 44 0.75 -21.40 9.10
N LEU A 45 0.27 -20.61 8.14
CA LEU A 45 -0.27 -19.29 8.37
C LEU A 45 -1.79 -19.27 8.19
N ASP A 46 -2.49 -18.95 9.24
CA ASP A 46 -3.94 -18.79 9.27
C ASP A 46 -4.33 -17.32 9.44
N ARG A 47 -5.30 -16.85 8.65
CA ARG A 47 -5.89 -15.51 8.79
C ARG A 47 -7.17 -15.56 9.64
N THR A 48 -7.12 -16.33 10.71
CA THR A 48 -8.21 -16.50 11.68
C THR A 48 -7.63 -16.80 13.06
N LYS A 49 -8.46 -16.70 14.06
CA LYS A 49 -8.20 -17.18 15.42
C LYS A 49 -9.38 -18.03 15.87
N GLU A 50 -9.07 -19.22 16.40
CA GLU A 50 -10.03 -20.14 17.00
C GLU A 50 -9.85 -20.14 18.52
N PRO A 51 -10.62 -19.35 19.29
CA PRO A 51 -10.52 -19.33 20.74
C PRO A 51 -10.77 -20.71 21.37
N GLY A 52 -9.86 -21.12 22.25
CA GLY A 52 -9.98 -22.42 22.91
C GLY A 52 -9.53 -23.64 22.10
N SER A 53 -9.14 -23.46 20.83
CA SER A 53 -8.60 -24.52 20.00
C SER A 53 -7.10 -24.74 20.24
N GLN A 54 -6.61 -25.95 19.94
CA GLN A 54 -5.17 -26.30 20.01
C GLN A 54 -4.36 -25.71 18.84
N GLY A 55 -4.99 -25.03 17.91
CA GLY A 55 -4.39 -24.37 16.75
C GLY A 55 -5.47 -23.86 15.82
N GLU A 56 -5.09 -23.05 14.88
CA GLU A 56 -5.97 -22.53 13.84
C GLU A 56 -6.32 -23.63 12.82
N PRO A 57 -7.41 -23.48 12.05
CA PRO A 57 -7.95 -24.56 11.23
C PRO A 57 -6.98 -25.17 10.22
N LEU A 58 -6.23 -24.35 9.45
CA LEU A 58 -5.27 -24.88 8.48
C LEU A 58 -4.08 -25.55 9.16
N HIS A 59 -3.62 -25.00 10.29
CA HIS A 59 -2.55 -25.61 11.08
C HIS A 59 -2.94 -27.01 11.55
N GLN A 60 -4.16 -27.20 12.04
CA GLN A 60 -4.66 -28.53 12.45
C GLN A 60 -4.78 -29.49 11.27
N ASP A 61 -5.31 -29.05 10.13
CA ASP A 61 -5.42 -29.89 8.93
C ASP A 61 -4.05 -30.35 8.42
N VAL A 62 -3.05 -29.46 8.46
CA VAL A 62 -1.66 -29.80 8.06
C VAL A 62 -1.06 -30.84 9.00
N ILE A 63 -1.23 -30.67 10.32
CA ILE A 63 -0.75 -31.65 11.31
C ILE A 63 -1.43 -33.00 11.09
N GLN A 64 -2.76 -33.02 10.92
CA GLN A 64 -3.51 -34.25 10.69
C GLN A 64 -3.06 -34.95 9.39
N ALA A 65 -2.90 -34.19 8.29
CA ALA A 65 -2.45 -34.72 7.03
C ALA A 65 -1.06 -35.39 7.11
N LEU A 66 -0.13 -34.77 7.82
CA LEU A 66 1.20 -35.34 8.04
C LEU A 66 1.18 -36.56 8.94
N PHE A 67 0.33 -36.57 9.96
CA PHE A 67 0.15 -37.70 10.86
C PHE A 67 -0.45 -38.91 10.11
N ASP A 68 -1.48 -38.69 9.28
CA ASP A 68 -2.10 -39.74 8.48
C ASP A 68 -1.10 -40.34 7.45
N ALA A 69 -0.32 -39.47 6.79
CA ALA A 69 0.74 -39.88 5.88
C ALA A 69 1.86 -40.68 6.59
N GLN A 70 2.17 -40.33 7.84
CA GLN A 70 3.09 -41.13 8.64
C GLN A 70 2.54 -42.53 8.95
N GLY A 71 1.28 -42.60 9.37
CA GLY A 71 0.62 -43.85 9.68
C GLY A 71 0.50 -44.79 8.47
N SER A 72 0.32 -44.24 7.27
CA SER A 72 0.26 -44.99 6.00
C SER A 72 1.63 -45.26 5.35
N GLY A 73 2.72 -44.74 5.91
CA GLY A 73 4.07 -44.91 5.36
C GLY A 73 4.31 -44.12 4.06
N THR A 74 3.53 -43.10 3.78
CA THR A 74 3.61 -42.31 2.54
C THR A 74 4.37 -40.97 2.69
N LEU A 75 5.00 -40.71 3.85
CA LEU A 75 5.81 -39.54 4.06
C LEU A 75 7.02 -39.48 3.13
N PRO A 76 7.21 -38.36 2.41
CA PRO A 76 8.32 -38.25 1.46
C PRO A 76 9.66 -37.84 2.09
N PHE A 77 9.71 -37.53 3.41
CA PHE A 77 10.82 -36.86 4.03
C PHE A 77 12.05 -37.75 4.28
N THR A 78 13.21 -37.29 3.86
CA THR A 78 14.50 -37.97 4.07
C THR A 78 15.11 -37.75 5.46
N ASN A 79 14.69 -36.68 6.15
CA ASN A 79 15.23 -36.27 7.46
C ASN A 79 14.23 -36.43 8.62
N GLY A 80 13.23 -37.31 8.45
CA GLY A 80 12.13 -37.46 9.41
C GLY A 80 11.05 -36.38 9.27
N MET A 81 10.07 -36.42 10.16
CA MET A 81 8.93 -35.47 10.18
C MET A 81 9.44 -34.03 10.33
N PRO A 82 9.04 -33.11 9.46
CA PRO A 82 9.40 -31.69 9.61
C PRO A 82 8.79 -31.10 10.88
N LYS A 83 9.48 -30.15 11.49
CA LYS A 83 8.91 -29.36 12.59
C LYS A 83 7.83 -28.44 12.04
N VAL A 84 6.61 -28.57 12.55
CA VAL A 84 5.46 -27.75 12.15
C VAL A 84 5.15 -26.73 13.24
N VAL A 85 4.98 -25.46 12.86
CA VAL A 85 4.53 -24.37 13.74
C VAL A 85 3.36 -23.63 13.10
N GLY A 86 2.40 -23.22 13.90
CA GLY A 86 1.25 -22.43 13.46
C GLY A 86 1.45 -20.95 13.78
N GLY A 87 0.91 -20.08 12.94
CA GLY A 87 0.94 -18.64 13.14
C GLY A 87 -0.26 -17.90 12.54
N ARG A 88 -0.56 -16.76 13.12
CA ARG A 88 -1.68 -15.89 12.73
C ARG A 88 -1.17 -14.60 12.12
N TYR A 89 -1.84 -14.15 11.06
CA TYR A 89 -1.56 -12.91 10.36
C TYR A 89 -2.83 -12.22 9.90
N GLY A 90 -2.77 -10.94 9.59
CA GLY A 90 -3.78 -10.21 8.82
C GLY A 90 -5.18 -10.15 9.45
N LEU A 91 -5.32 -10.41 10.75
CA LEU A 91 -6.59 -10.28 11.48
C LEU A 91 -7.06 -8.83 11.44
N SER A 92 -8.38 -8.62 11.41
CA SER A 92 -8.98 -7.27 11.33
C SER A 92 -8.46 -6.43 10.16
N SER A 93 -8.18 -7.07 9.02
CA SER A 93 -7.65 -6.43 7.80
C SER A 93 -6.26 -5.80 7.94
N LYS A 94 -5.48 -6.20 8.95
CA LYS A 94 -4.07 -5.81 9.07
C LYS A 94 -3.28 -6.24 7.82
N GLU A 95 -2.37 -5.38 7.38
CA GLU A 95 -1.48 -5.70 6.26
C GLU A 95 -0.58 -6.90 6.56
N PHE A 96 -0.17 -7.57 5.49
CA PHE A 96 0.82 -8.64 5.53
C PHE A 96 1.90 -8.38 4.50
N THR A 97 2.99 -7.77 4.93
CA THR A 97 4.05 -7.24 4.10
C THR A 97 5.13 -8.30 3.79
N PRO A 98 5.98 -8.06 2.76
CA PRO A 98 7.17 -8.89 2.51
C PRO A 98 8.10 -9.00 3.72
N ALA A 99 8.27 -7.94 4.49
CA ALA A 99 9.03 -7.91 5.74
C ALA A 99 8.51 -8.93 6.76
N MET A 100 7.20 -8.96 6.96
CA MET A 100 6.54 -9.94 7.84
C MET A 100 6.72 -11.37 7.34
N VAL A 101 6.61 -11.59 6.04
CA VAL A 101 6.86 -12.92 5.43
C VAL A 101 8.29 -13.38 5.69
N LYS A 102 9.28 -12.49 5.50
CA LYS A 102 10.68 -12.79 5.82
C LYS A 102 10.85 -13.12 7.31
N GLY A 103 10.25 -12.34 8.20
CA GLY A 103 10.29 -12.60 9.65
C GLY A 103 9.78 -13.99 10.04
N VAL A 104 8.79 -14.53 9.34
CA VAL A 104 8.33 -15.93 9.54
C VAL A 104 9.44 -16.91 9.13
N TYR A 105 10.11 -16.72 7.99
CA TYR A 105 11.22 -17.59 7.58
C TYR A 105 12.41 -17.47 8.54
N ASP A 106 12.77 -16.26 8.95
CA ASP A 106 13.85 -16.04 9.95
C ASP A 106 13.54 -16.75 11.27
N SER A 107 12.29 -16.75 11.71
CA SER A 107 11.86 -17.53 12.88
C SER A 107 12.00 -19.04 12.66
N LEU A 108 11.71 -19.53 11.45
CA LEU A 108 11.87 -20.97 11.15
C LEU A 108 13.34 -21.40 11.16
N GLU A 109 14.29 -20.50 10.91
CA GLU A 109 15.73 -20.82 10.94
C GLU A 109 16.28 -21.00 12.37
N GLN A 110 15.55 -20.56 13.40
CA GLN A 110 15.96 -20.74 14.80
C GLN A 110 15.89 -22.20 15.24
N ASP A 111 16.68 -22.58 16.22
CA ASP A 111 16.67 -23.94 16.77
C ASP A 111 15.30 -24.32 17.38
N ALA A 112 14.65 -23.34 18.02
CA ALA A 112 13.34 -23.46 18.62
C ALA A 112 12.36 -22.41 18.06
N PRO A 113 11.86 -22.59 16.81
CA PRO A 113 10.90 -21.64 16.24
C PRO A 113 9.63 -21.61 17.10
N LYS A 114 9.13 -20.39 17.32
CA LYS A 114 7.93 -20.16 18.12
C LYS A 114 6.71 -20.77 17.48
N ASN A 115 5.97 -21.57 18.22
CA ASN A 115 4.66 -22.08 17.81
C ASN A 115 3.55 -21.15 18.30
N HIS A 116 2.41 -21.13 17.63
CA HIS A 116 1.27 -20.25 17.91
C HIS A 116 1.65 -18.75 17.90
N PHE A 117 2.56 -18.39 17.00
CA PHE A 117 3.02 -17.01 16.85
C PHE A 117 1.98 -16.10 16.20
N THR A 118 2.18 -14.81 16.37
CA THR A 118 1.55 -13.77 15.55
C THR A 118 2.61 -13.02 14.77
N ILE A 119 2.25 -12.51 13.60
CA ILE A 119 3.10 -11.64 12.78
C ILE A 119 2.31 -10.44 12.29
N GLY A 120 2.85 -9.24 12.46
CA GLY A 120 2.13 -8.00 12.17
C GLY A 120 0.94 -7.72 13.10
N ILE A 121 0.84 -8.46 14.20
CA ILE A 121 -0.15 -8.29 15.26
C ILE A 121 0.63 -8.13 16.55
N ASN A 122 0.46 -7.01 17.22
CA ASN A 122 1.12 -6.74 18.49
C ASN A 122 0.35 -7.44 19.61
N ASP A 123 0.91 -8.57 20.09
CA ASP A 123 0.37 -9.33 21.24
C ASP A 123 1.23 -9.03 22.46
N ASP A 124 0.74 -8.15 23.30
CA ASP A 124 1.37 -7.70 24.53
C ASP A 124 0.95 -8.51 25.77
N VAL A 125 0.05 -9.48 25.61
CA VAL A 125 -0.43 -10.35 26.70
C VAL A 125 0.41 -11.63 26.79
N LEU A 126 0.54 -12.36 25.67
CA LEU A 126 1.24 -13.66 25.63
C LEU A 126 2.63 -13.55 24.99
N GLY A 127 2.98 -12.41 24.43
CA GLY A 127 4.27 -12.18 23.79
C GLY A 127 4.48 -13.09 22.57
N THR A 128 3.42 -13.40 21.81
CA THR A 128 3.50 -14.33 20.67
C THR A 128 4.02 -13.68 19.39
N SER A 129 4.15 -12.35 19.36
CA SER A 129 4.59 -11.61 18.17
C SER A 129 6.01 -11.97 17.76
N LEU A 130 6.20 -12.19 16.45
CA LEU A 130 7.52 -12.34 15.86
C LEU A 130 8.10 -10.96 15.50
N PRO A 131 9.39 -10.74 15.73
CA PRO A 131 10.08 -9.58 15.17
C PRO A 131 10.28 -9.73 13.67
N TYR A 132 10.39 -8.63 12.95
CA TYR A 132 10.74 -8.56 11.54
C TYR A 132 11.42 -7.23 11.23
N ASP A 133 12.23 -7.20 10.17
CA ASP A 133 12.87 -5.99 9.65
C ASP A 133 11.89 -5.23 8.77
N GLU A 134 11.35 -4.12 9.26
CA GLU A 134 10.36 -3.30 8.56
C GLU A 134 10.89 -2.71 7.24
N ASP A 135 12.20 -2.58 7.10
CA ASP A 135 12.85 -2.05 5.90
C ASP A 135 13.01 -3.07 4.78
N TYR A 136 12.82 -4.37 5.06
CA TYR A 136 12.89 -5.40 4.04
C TYR A 136 11.77 -5.23 3.01
N SER A 137 12.14 -5.08 1.75
CA SER A 137 11.23 -4.85 0.63
C SER A 137 11.52 -5.80 -0.53
N THR A 138 10.48 -6.21 -1.23
CA THR A 138 10.57 -6.95 -2.50
C THR A 138 10.33 -6.05 -3.70
N GLU A 139 10.05 -4.77 -3.47
CA GLU A 139 9.84 -3.79 -4.54
C GLU A 139 11.15 -3.55 -5.31
N ALA A 140 11.10 -3.69 -6.61
CA ALA A 140 12.25 -3.43 -7.48
C ALA A 140 12.36 -1.93 -7.83
N ASP A 141 13.58 -1.45 -8.07
CA ASP A 141 13.84 -0.03 -8.34
C ASP A 141 13.24 0.46 -9.66
N ASP A 142 13.08 -0.44 -10.63
CA ASP A 142 12.47 -0.16 -11.95
C ASP A 142 10.94 -0.22 -11.96
N VAL A 143 10.31 -0.35 -10.79
CA VAL A 143 8.86 -0.27 -10.61
C VAL A 143 8.46 1.12 -10.15
N THR A 144 7.64 1.81 -10.92
CA THR A 144 6.99 3.05 -10.47
C THR A 144 5.89 2.71 -9.47
N ARG A 145 6.00 3.29 -8.28
CA ARG A 145 5.06 3.12 -7.16
C ARG A 145 4.45 4.47 -6.83
N ALA A 146 3.18 4.64 -7.18
CA ALA A 146 2.49 5.91 -7.02
C ALA A 146 1.34 5.81 -6.02
N MET A 147 1.22 6.81 -5.14
CA MET A 147 0.13 6.94 -4.19
C MET A 147 -0.63 8.25 -4.43
N PHE A 148 -1.96 8.17 -4.43
CA PHE A 148 -2.82 9.33 -4.64
C PHE A 148 -3.83 9.43 -3.50
N PHE A 149 -3.90 10.62 -2.92
CA PHE A 149 -4.78 10.94 -1.80
C PHE A 149 -5.89 11.88 -2.27
N GLY A 150 -7.12 11.44 -2.16
CA GLY A 150 -8.30 12.17 -2.59
C GLY A 150 -9.49 11.95 -1.66
N LEU A 151 -10.65 12.42 -2.08
CA LEU A 151 -11.91 12.21 -1.37
C LEU A 151 -12.86 11.32 -2.17
N GLY A 152 -13.70 10.61 -1.46
CA GLY A 152 -14.79 9.85 -2.05
C GLY A 152 -15.65 10.75 -2.95
N SER A 153 -15.85 10.33 -4.20
CA SER A 153 -16.62 11.03 -5.22
C SER A 153 -15.97 12.28 -5.85
N ASP A 154 -14.70 12.58 -5.57
CA ASP A 154 -13.97 13.71 -6.18
C ASP A 154 -13.41 13.39 -7.59
N GLY A 155 -13.49 12.14 -8.02
CA GLY A 155 -13.02 11.66 -9.32
C GLY A 155 -11.57 11.14 -9.34
N THR A 156 -10.82 11.23 -8.24
CA THR A 156 -9.42 10.76 -8.13
C THR A 156 -9.30 9.28 -8.49
N VAL A 157 -10.14 8.42 -7.94
CA VAL A 157 -10.13 6.98 -8.23
C VAL A 157 -10.42 6.68 -9.70
N GLY A 158 -11.35 7.42 -10.31
CA GLY A 158 -11.68 7.30 -11.73
C GLY A 158 -10.48 7.63 -12.61
N ALA A 159 -9.83 8.77 -12.38
CA ALA A 159 -8.63 9.19 -13.09
C ALA A 159 -7.48 8.17 -12.95
N ASN A 160 -7.27 7.62 -11.77
CA ASN A 160 -6.25 6.62 -11.53
C ASN A 160 -6.54 5.29 -12.26
N LYS A 161 -7.80 4.85 -12.33
CA LYS A 161 -8.21 3.71 -13.15
C LYS A 161 -7.98 3.96 -14.64
N ASP A 162 -8.21 5.17 -15.10
CA ASP A 162 -7.95 5.54 -16.51
C ASP A 162 -6.43 5.63 -16.77
N ALA A 163 -5.62 6.12 -15.83
CA ALA A 163 -4.17 6.08 -15.93
C ALA A 163 -3.62 4.64 -16.07
N ILE A 164 -4.12 3.70 -15.26
CA ILE A 164 -3.78 2.27 -15.36
C ILE A 164 -4.11 1.73 -16.77
N LYS A 165 -5.30 2.05 -17.29
CA LYS A 165 -5.72 1.60 -18.63
C LYS A 165 -4.84 2.20 -19.74
N ILE A 166 -4.55 3.49 -19.66
CA ILE A 166 -3.70 4.18 -20.64
C ILE A 166 -2.32 3.52 -20.69
N ILE A 167 -1.68 3.34 -19.52
CA ILE A 167 -0.36 2.74 -19.45
C ILE A 167 -0.40 1.28 -19.95
N GLY A 168 -1.34 0.46 -19.45
CA GLY A 168 -1.42 -0.95 -19.84
C GLY A 168 -1.83 -1.20 -21.30
N GLN A 169 -2.47 -0.24 -21.97
CA GLN A 169 -2.86 -0.36 -23.38
C GLN A 169 -1.81 0.18 -24.36
N HIS A 170 -0.96 1.08 -23.91
CA HIS A 170 -0.03 1.81 -24.78
C HIS A 170 1.46 1.57 -24.44
N THR A 171 1.75 0.68 -23.52
CA THR A 171 3.11 0.25 -23.17
C THR A 171 3.15 -1.25 -22.93
N ASP A 172 4.36 -1.82 -22.91
CA ASP A 172 4.60 -3.21 -22.52
C ASP A 172 4.71 -3.39 -20.99
N LEU A 173 4.36 -2.37 -20.20
CA LEU A 173 4.45 -2.42 -18.75
C LEU A 173 3.28 -3.22 -18.15
N TYR A 174 3.60 -3.99 -17.13
CA TYR A 174 2.61 -4.57 -16.24
C TYR A 174 2.09 -3.48 -15.31
N VAL A 175 0.79 -3.51 -15.06
CA VAL A 175 0.09 -2.49 -14.29
C VAL A 175 -0.73 -3.11 -13.16
N GLN A 176 -0.75 -2.44 -12.02
CA GLN A 176 -1.56 -2.83 -10.89
C GLN A 176 -2.17 -1.59 -10.24
N GLY A 177 -3.41 -1.68 -9.80
CA GLY A 177 -4.05 -0.66 -8.97
C GLY A 177 -4.81 -1.30 -7.81
N TYR A 178 -4.61 -0.76 -6.63
CA TYR A 178 -5.35 -1.09 -5.43
C TYR A 178 -5.90 0.19 -4.80
N PHE A 179 -7.17 0.16 -4.39
CA PHE A 179 -7.87 1.35 -3.91
C PHE A 179 -8.39 1.09 -2.50
N VAL A 180 -7.93 1.90 -1.56
CA VAL A 180 -8.39 1.89 -0.17
C VAL A 180 -9.52 2.90 -0.03
N TYR A 181 -10.64 2.45 0.48
CA TYR A 181 -11.83 3.26 0.73
C TYR A 181 -12.16 3.24 2.22
N ASP A 182 -12.66 4.35 2.71
CA ASP A 182 -13.35 4.39 3.98
C ASP A 182 -14.77 3.80 3.85
N SER A 183 -15.37 3.36 4.95
CA SER A 183 -16.76 2.88 5.02
C SER A 183 -17.78 3.94 4.60
N LYS A 184 -17.50 5.22 4.84
CA LYS A 184 -18.30 6.35 4.38
C LYS A 184 -18.02 6.64 2.90
N LYS A 185 -19.03 6.60 2.04
CA LYS A 185 -18.85 6.70 0.59
C LYS A 185 -18.44 8.10 0.09
N ALA A 186 -19.05 9.16 0.59
CA ALA A 186 -18.83 10.52 0.10
C ALA A 186 -18.09 11.38 1.14
N GLY A 187 -17.06 12.10 0.69
CA GLY A 187 -16.30 13.04 1.52
C GLY A 187 -15.33 12.38 2.51
N SER A 188 -15.15 11.05 2.46
CA SER A 188 -14.12 10.34 3.19
C SER A 188 -12.85 10.22 2.36
N SER A 189 -11.71 9.98 3.00
CA SER A 189 -10.45 9.82 2.31
C SER A 189 -10.42 8.57 1.44
N THR A 190 -9.78 8.67 0.28
CA THR A 190 -9.44 7.53 -0.59
C THR A 190 -7.95 7.53 -0.86
N ILE A 191 -7.34 6.36 -0.83
CA ILE A 191 -5.93 6.19 -1.17
C ILE A 191 -5.83 5.20 -2.33
N SER A 192 -5.24 5.65 -3.44
CA SER A 192 -4.98 4.79 -4.59
C SER A 192 -3.50 4.41 -4.60
N HIS A 193 -3.22 3.13 -4.73
CA HIS A 193 -1.87 2.57 -4.85
C HIS A 193 -1.71 2.02 -6.27
N LEU A 194 -0.80 2.58 -7.06
CA LEU A 194 -0.55 2.16 -8.42
C LEU A 194 0.89 1.67 -8.58
N ARG A 195 1.07 0.56 -9.28
CA ARG A 195 2.39 0.04 -9.67
C ARG A 195 2.46 -0.14 -11.17
N PHE A 196 3.61 0.25 -11.74
CA PHE A 196 3.93 0.10 -13.16
C PHE A 196 5.35 -0.41 -13.29
N GLY A 197 5.56 -1.53 -13.99
CA GLY A 197 6.89 -2.11 -14.11
C GLY A 197 7.05 -3.07 -15.28
N PRO A 198 8.29 -3.41 -15.65
CA PRO A 198 8.59 -4.22 -16.83
C PRO A 198 8.36 -5.73 -16.62
N ARG A 199 8.03 -6.14 -15.40
CA ARG A 199 7.79 -7.55 -15.04
C ARG A 199 6.42 -7.74 -14.41
N PRO A 200 5.84 -8.96 -14.41
CA PRO A 200 4.59 -9.27 -13.75
C PRO A 200 4.60 -8.85 -12.28
N ILE A 201 3.63 -8.01 -11.89
CA ILE A 201 3.47 -7.51 -10.53
C ILE A 201 2.62 -8.51 -9.74
N LYS A 202 3.21 -9.11 -8.71
CA LYS A 202 2.56 -10.09 -7.83
C LYS A 202 2.36 -9.56 -6.41
N SER A 203 2.55 -8.26 -6.23
CA SER A 203 2.42 -7.55 -4.94
C SER A 203 0.97 -7.55 -4.49
N THR A 204 0.68 -8.20 -3.36
CA THR A 204 -0.64 -8.28 -2.73
C THR A 204 -0.71 -7.43 -1.46
N TYR A 205 0.20 -6.51 -1.31
CA TYR A 205 0.36 -5.59 -0.18
C TYR A 205 0.35 -4.14 -0.65
N LEU A 206 0.03 -3.21 0.25
CA LEU A 206 0.03 -1.78 -0.03
C LEU A 206 1.45 -1.26 -0.26
N ILE A 207 1.57 -0.17 -1.01
CA ILE A 207 2.85 0.50 -1.21
C ILE A 207 3.30 1.12 0.10
N THR A 208 4.49 0.76 0.56
CA THR A 208 5.12 1.30 1.78
C THR A 208 6.21 2.34 1.47
N LYS A 209 6.80 2.29 0.26
CA LYS A 209 7.83 3.24 -0.20
C LYS A 209 7.49 3.72 -1.62
N ALA A 210 6.70 4.78 -1.73
CA ALA A 210 6.27 5.37 -3.01
C ALA A 210 7.35 6.30 -3.59
N ASN A 211 7.59 6.23 -4.91
CA ASN A 211 8.44 7.19 -5.62
C ASN A 211 7.66 8.35 -6.26
N PHE A 212 6.32 8.28 -6.23
CA PHE A 212 5.42 9.39 -6.58
C PHE A 212 4.25 9.46 -5.61
N LEU A 213 3.94 10.65 -5.10
CA LEU A 213 2.79 10.90 -4.24
C LEU A 213 2.03 12.12 -4.75
N ALA A 214 0.69 12.08 -4.71
CA ALA A 214 -0.15 13.22 -5.09
C ALA A 214 -1.25 13.46 -4.07
N LEU A 215 -1.34 14.69 -3.58
CA LEU A 215 -2.42 15.18 -2.73
C LEU A 215 -3.39 16.02 -3.57
N HIS A 216 -4.58 15.48 -3.86
CA HIS A 216 -5.58 16.12 -4.69
C HIS A 216 -6.44 17.13 -3.91
N GLN A 217 -6.61 16.90 -2.61
CA GLN A 217 -7.49 17.70 -1.76
C GLN A 217 -6.71 18.36 -0.62
N PRO A 218 -6.50 19.66 -0.67
CA PRO A 218 -5.75 20.41 0.37
C PRO A 218 -6.37 20.28 1.77
N THR A 219 -7.68 20.04 1.85
CA THR A 219 -8.41 19.84 3.12
C THR A 219 -7.93 18.66 3.94
N LEU A 220 -7.25 17.71 3.32
CA LEU A 220 -6.68 16.54 3.98
C LEU A 220 -5.34 16.83 4.67
N LEU A 221 -4.72 18.00 4.40
CA LEU A 221 -3.34 18.33 4.77
C LEU A 221 -3.02 18.11 6.25
N ASN A 222 -3.96 18.41 7.13
CA ASN A 222 -3.79 18.33 8.57
C ASN A 222 -4.36 17.04 9.18
N LEU A 223 -4.83 16.10 8.37
CA LEU A 223 -5.50 14.89 8.88
C LEU A 223 -4.60 13.66 8.89
N PHE A 224 -3.68 13.56 7.92
CA PHE A 224 -2.89 12.34 7.72
C PHE A 224 -1.41 12.65 7.50
N ASP A 225 -0.57 11.67 7.78
CA ASP A 225 0.85 11.68 7.40
C ASP A 225 1.04 11.12 5.99
N PHE A 226 0.89 11.98 4.99
CA PHE A 226 0.99 11.58 3.58
C PHE A 226 2.39 11.14 3.16
N LEU A 227 3.42 11.69 3.79
CA LEU A 227 4.80 11.51 3.38
C LEU A 227 5.53 10.41 4.15
N LYS A 228 4.87 9.74 5.10
CA LYS A 228 5.48 8.60 5.81
C LYS A 228 5.96 7.53 4.82
N ASN A 229 5.18 7.26 3.78
CA ASN A 229 5.46 6.25 2.76
C ASN A 229 6.23 6.81 1.54
N ALA A 230 6.76 8.02 1.60
CA ALA A 230 7.60 8.55 0.53
C ALA A 230 8.99 7.90 0.57
N ALA A 231 9.47 7.39 -0.57
CA ALA A 231 10.86 7.00 -0.74
C ALA A 231 11.77 8.23 -0.80
N ASN A 232 13.05 8.06 -0.53
CA ASN A 232 14.02 9.14 -0.69
C ASN A 232 14.06 9.60 -2.16
N GLY A 233 14.06 10.92 -2.39
CA GLY A 233 14.06 11.51 -3.72
C GLY A 233 12.72 11.42 -4.47
N ALA A 234 11.65 10.96 -3.83
CA ALA A 234 10.33 10.84 -4.45
C ALA A 234 9.78 12.20 -4.90
N THR A 235 8.89 12.15 -5.88
CA THR A 235 8.13 13.31 -6.33
C THR A 235 6.84 13.43 -5.52
N PHE A 236 6.61 14.61 -4.94
CA PHE A 236 5.37 14.95 -4.25
C PHE A 236 4.65 16.08 -4.99
N LEU A 237 3.47 15.78 -5.52
CA LEU A 237 2.57 16.73 -6.19
C LEU A 237 1.45 17.13 -5.25
N MET A 238 1.26 18.44 -5.08
CA MET A 238 0.19 18.97 -4.25
C MET A 238 -0.72 19.91 -5.04
N ASN A 239 -2.03 19.66 -5.02
CA ASN A 239 -3.02 20.65 -5.43
C ASN A 239 -3.13 21.70 -4.33
N SER A 240 -2.82 22.96 -4.64
CA SER A 240 -2.85 24.05 -3.67
C SER A 240 -3.22 25.36 -4.34
N PRO A 241 -4.03 26.22 -3.67
CA PRO A 241 -4.31 27.58 -4.15
C PRO A 241 -3.13 28.54 -3.95
N HIS A 242 -2.11 28.14 -3.19
CA HIS A 242 -0.95 28.97 -2.91
C HIS A 242 0.08 28.85 -4.04
N PRO A 243 0.67 29.97 -4.48
CA PRO A 243 1.73 29.96 -5.49
C PRO A 243 2.99 29.27 -4.94
N ALA A 244 3.84 28.78 -5.84
CA ALA A 244 4.99 27.94 -5.50
C ALA A 244 5.97 28.59 -4.49
N ASP A 245 6.17 29.92 -4.60
CA ASP A 245 7.05 30.70 -3.72
C ASP A 245 6.50 30.84 -2.28
N LYS A 246 5.19 30.69 -2.09
CA LYS A 246 4.51 30.84 -0.79
C LYS A 246 4.05 29.51 -0.19
N LEU A 247 4.04 28.43 -0.99
CA LEU A 247 3.50 27.15 -0.54
C LEU A 247 4.24 26.62 0.70
N TRP A 248 5.57 26.76 0.73
CA TRP A 248 6.40 26.21 1.82
C TRP A 248 5.89 26.61 3.20
N ASP A 249 5.62 27.90 3.41
CA ASP A 249 5.22 28.45 4.70
C ASP A 249 3.79 28.05 5.13
N THR A 250 3.03 27.44 4.22
CA THR A 250 1.68 26.93 4.52
C THR A 250 1.67 25.45 4.92
N LEU A 251 2.79 24.75 4.72
CA LEU A 251 2.89 23.33 5.03
C LEU A 251 3.10 23.12 6.54
N PRO A 252 2.53 22.03 7.11
CA PRO A 252 2.84 21.65 8.48
C PRO A 252 4.34 21.35 8.69
N ALA A 253 4.86 21.69 9.87
CA ALA A 253 6.28 21.50 10.22
C ALA A 253 6.75 20.04 10.00
N ARG A 254 5.93 19.04 10.35
CA ARG A 254 6.21 17.62 10.11
C ARG A 254 6.41 17.33 8.62
N MET A 255 5.57 17.87 7.76
CA MET A 255 5.66 17.67 6.31
C MET A 255 6.91 18.36 5.73
N GLN A 256 7.22 19.58 6.18
CA GLN A 256 8.45 20.28 5.80
C GLN A 256 9.69 19.46 6.19
N GLN A 257 9.71 18.90 7.41
CA GLN A 257 10.79 18.04 7.86
C GLN A 257 10.94 16.81 6.97
N GLN A 258 9.85 16.10 6.66
CA GLN A 258 9.88 14.91 5.80
C GLN A 258 10.34 15.23 4.38
N ILE A 259 9.97 16.38 3.84
CA ILE A 259 10.41 16.84 2.51
C ILE A 259 11.93 17.03 2.49
N LEU A 260 12.49 17.68 3.52
CA LEU A 260 13.93 17.90 3.63
C LEU A 260 14.68 16.61 3.88
N ASP A 261 14.27 15.80 4.88
CA ASP A 261 14.96 14.56 5.28
C ASP A 261 15.02 13.53 4.16
N LYS A 262 13.94 13.43 3.38
CA LYS A 262 13.83 12.49 2.26
C LYS A 262 14.22 13.11 0.91
N ASN A 263 14.66 14.37 0.90
CA ASN A 263 15.04 15.11 -0.33
C ASN A 263 13.96 15.01 -1.43
N LEU A 264 12.68 15.28 -1.06
CA LEU A 264 11.56 15.15 -1.98
C LEU A 264 11.54 16.27 -3.01
N LYS A 265 11.13 15.95 -4.23
CA LYS A 265 10.86 16.93 -5.29
C LYS A 265 9.42 17.42 -5.15
N LEU A 266 9.26 18.63 -4.60
CA LEU A 266 7.93 19.20 -4.36
C LEU A 266 7.43 19.95 -5.60
N TYR A 267 6.22 19.62 -6.04
CA TYR A 267 5.50 20.27 -7.13
C TYR A 267 4.11 20.73 -6.66
N THR A 268 3.64 21.83 -7.23
CA THR A 268 2.30 22.37 -6.93
C THR A 268 1.58 22.84 -8.19
N ILE A 269 0.26 22.77 -8.13
CA ILE A 269 -0.66 23.31 -9.13
C ILE A 269 -1.94 23.79 -8.43
N ASP A 270 -2.48 24.96 -8.81
CA ASP A 270 -3.85 25.33 -8.46
C ASP A 270 -4.83 24.72 -9.50
N ALA A 271 -5.07 23.43 -9.35
CA ALA A 271 -5.92 22.68 -10.26
C ALA A 271 -7.38 23.19 -10.25
N PHE A 272 -7.86 23.73 -9.12
CA PHE A 272 -9.20 24.32 -9.06
C PHE A 272 -9.32 25.60 -9.89
N SER A 273 -8.30 26.47 -9.88
CA SER A 273 -8.28 27.65 -10.73
C SER A 273 -8.17 27.31 -12.21
N VAL A 274 -7.34 26.34 -12.58
CA VAL A 274 -7.28 25.81 -13.95
C VAL A 274 -8.64 25.28 -14.38
N ALA A 275 -9.29 24.46 -13.56
CA ALA A 275 -10.60 23.89 -13.84
C ALA A 275 -11.68 24.97 -14.02
N ARG A 276 -11.69 26.00 -13.18
CA ARG A 276 -12.64 27.13 -13.31
C ARG A 276 -12.42 27.90 -14.60
N LYS A 277 -11.18 28.26 -14.94
CA LYS A 277 -10.82 29.00 -16.15
C LYS A 277 -11.19 28.26 -17.44
N THR A 278 -11.13 26.94 -17.42
CA THR A 278 -11.46 26.07 -18.58
C THR A 278 -12.91 25.59 -18.59
N GLY A 279 -13.76 26.09 -17.68
CA GLY A 279 -15.17 25.75 -17.61
C GLY A 279 -15.47 24.36 -17.06
N MET A 280 -14.49 23.73 -16.37
CA MET A 280 -14.63 22.42 -15.73
C MET A 280 -15.24 22.49 -14.31
N GLY A 281 -15.43 23.72 -13.76
CA GLY A 281 -15.94 23.92 -12.41
C GLY A 281 -14.96 23.44 -11.36
N GLY A 282 -15.35 22.43 -10.56
CA GLY A 282 -14.48 21.83 -9.52
C GLY A 282 -13.82 20.51 -9.94
N ARG A 283 -13.90 20.12 -11.22
CA ARG A 283 -13.39 18.83 -11.70
C ARG A 283 -11.91 18.91 -12.05
N ILE A 284 -11.06 18.48 -11.14
CA ILE A 284 -9.60 18.58 -11.27
C ILE A 284 -8.91 17.29 -11.72
N ASN A 285 -9.66 16.21 -11.87
CA ASN A 285 -9.09 14.86 -12.10
C ASN A 285 -8.24 14.76 -13.37
N MET A 286 -8.66 15.34 -14.50
CA MET A 286 -7.88 15.34 -15.75
C MET A 286 -6.60 16.18 -15.59
N ILE A 287 -6.68 17.28 -14.86
CA ILE A 287 -5.55 18.16 -14.57
C ILE A 287 -4.49 17.40 -13.74
N MET A 288 -4.91 16.80 -12.62
CA MET A 288 -4.01 16.05 -11.75
C MET A 288 -3.43 14.80 -12.44
N GLN A 289 -4.21 14.13 -13.29
CA GLN A 289 -3.75 13.01 -14.12
C GLN A 289 -2.68 13.46 -15.13
N THR A 290 -2.86 14.61 -15.77
CA THR A 290 -1.88 15.19 -16.69
C THR A 290 -0.57 15.51 -15.96
N CYS A 291 -0.64 16.09 -14.75
CA CYS A 291 0.54 16.32 -13.90
C CYS A 291 1.25 15.00 -13.57
N PHE A 292 0.51 13.95 -13.22
CA PHE A 292 1.08 12.63 -12.94
C PHE A 292 1.89 12.11 -14.12
N PHE A 293 1.31 12.08 -15.31
CA PHE A 293 2.02 11.60 -16.49
C PHE A 293 3.27 12.43 -16.82
N LYS A 294 3.20 13.74 -16.63
CA LYS A 294 4.36 14.63 -16.82
C LYS A 294 5.49 14.35 -15.85
N LEU A 295 5.15 14.12 -14.58
CA LEU A 295 6.15 14.03 -13.48
C LEU A 295 6.64 12.60 -13.22
N ALA A 296 5.80 11.59 -13.43
CA ALA A 296 6.15 10.19 -13.15
C ALA A 296 7.05 9.56 -14.22
N GLY A 297 7.06 10.11 -15.45
CA GLY A 297 7.94 9.66 -16.53
C GLY A 297 7.69 8.22 -17.01
N VAL A 298 6.51 7.65 -16.73
CA VAL A 298 6.15 6.27 -17.12
C VAL A 298 5.97 6.16 -18.64
N ILE A 299 5.45 7.20 -19.24
CA ILE A 299 5.28 7.38 -20.70
C ILE A 299 5.82 8.77 -21.04
N PRO A 300 6.40 9.00 -22.24
CA PRO A 300 6.75 10.35 -22.69
C PRO A 300 5.52 11.28 -22.57
N ALA A 301 5.72 12.46 -21.99
CA ALA A 301 4.61 13.35 -21.59
C ALA A 301 3.69 13.71 -22.75
N ASP A 302 4.25 13.98 -23.96
CA ASP A 302 3.46 14.36 -25.13
C ASP A 302 2.59 13.21 -25.65
N GLU A 303 3.12 11.98 -25.61
CA GLU A 303 2.35 10.78 -25.95
C GLU A 303 1.21 10.55 -24.93
N ALA A 304 1.52 10.66 -23.63
CA ALA A 304 0.54 10.51 -22.57
C ALA A 304 -0.61 11.52 -22.72
N ILE A 305 -0.28 12.79 -23.00
CA ILE A 305 -1.28 13.83 -23.26
C ILE A 305 -2.16 13.48 -24.47
N GLY A 306 -1.56 12.96 -25.53
CA GLY A 306 -2.29 12.45 -26.69
C GLY A 306 -3.29 11.34 -26.33
N TYR A 307 -2.87 10.39 -25.49
CA TYR A 307 -3.75 9.30 -25.03
C TYR A 307 -4.84 9.80 -24.08
N ILE A 308 -4.54 10.74 -23.19
CA ILE A 308 -5.55 11.38 -22.34
C ILE A 308 -6.62 12.06 -23.19
N LYS A 309 -6.24 12.86 -24.19
CA LYS A 309 -7.18 13.54 -25.07
C LYS A 309 -8.06 12.56 -25.85
N LYS A 310 -7.50 11.45 -26.35
CA LYS A 310 -8.27 10.37 -27.00
C LYS A 310 -9.25 9.70 -26.03
N ALA A 311 -8.81 9.43 -24.78
CA ALA A 311 -9.67 8.86 -23.76
C ALA A 311 -10.82 9.80 -23.37
N ILE A 312 -10.56 11.11 -23.25
CA ILE A 312 -11.56 12.15 -23.04
C ILE A 312 -12.60 12.14 -24.16
N ALA A 313 -12.17 12.19 -25.41
CA ALA A 313 -13.06 12.17 -26.56
C ALA A 313 -13.97 10.94 -26.55
N LYS A 314 -13.44 9.76 -26.27
CA LYS A 314 -14.21 8.51 -26.18
C LYS A 314 -15.20 8.51 -25.00
N THR A 315 -14.75 8.94 -23.82
CA THR A 315 -15.54 8.86 -22.58
C THR A 315 -16.69 9.86 -22.56
N TYR A 316 -16.44 11.07 -23.05
CA TYR A 316 -17.39 12.18 -22.98
C TYR A 316 -18.14 12.45 -24.28
N ALA A 317 -17.91 11.69 -25.36
CA ALA A 317 -18.62 11.84 -26.64
C ALA A 317 -20.14 11.94 -26.46
N LYS A 318 -20.72 11.08 -25.62
CA LYS A 318 -22.19 11.07 -25.37
C LYS A 318 -22.68 12.27 -24.56
N LYS A 319 -21.80 13.07 -23.96
CA LYS A 319 -22.16 14.28 -23.18
C LYS A 319 -22.08 15.57 -24.00
N GLY A 320 -21.72 15.46 -25.27
CA GLY A 320 -21.62 16.57 -26.24
C GLY A 320 -20.18 17.09 -26.39
N GLN A 321 -19.93 17.70 -27.56
CA GLN A 321 -18.59 18.19 -27.96
C GLN A 321 -18.06 19.26 -26.99
N GLU A 322 -18.93 20.15 -26.50
CA GLU A 322 -18.53 21.19 -25.53
C GLU A 322 -17.87 20.64 -24.28
N VAL A 323 -18.35 19.49 -23.79
CA VAL A 323 -17.76 18.82 -22.61
C VAL A 323 -16.39 18.25 -22.95
N VAL A 324 -16.24 17.67 -24.15
CA VAL A 324 -14.94 17.18 -24.65
C VAL A 324 -13.94 18.32 -24.74
N ASP A 325 -14.31 19.43 -25.36
CA ASP A 325 -13.44 20.58 -25.60
C ASP A 325 -12.98 21.23 -24.28
N LYS A 326 -13.87 21.37 -23.29
CA LYS A 326 -13.52 21.87 -21.96
C LYS A 326 -12.49 20.98 -21.26
N ASN A 327 -12.65 19.66 -21.35
CA ASN A 327 -11.69 18.71 -20.76
C ASN A 327 -10.33 18.79 -21.47
N ILE A 328 -10.30 18.89 -22.80
CA ILE A 328 -9.08 19.04 -23.59
C ILE A 328 -8.38 20.37 -23.23
N ALA A 329 -9.12 21.46 -23.16
CA ALA A 329 -8.58 22.76 -22.76
C ALA A 329 -7.95 22.74 -21.34
N ALA A 330 -8.56 22.00 -20.41
CA ALA A 330 -8.01 21.80 -19.09
C ALA A 330 -6.69 21.03 -19.10
N VAL A 331 -6.57 19.99 -19.93
CA VAL A 331 -5.31 19.25 -20.14
C VAL A 331 -4.22 20.17 -20.72
N ASP A 332 -4.54 20.97 -21.73
CA ASP A 332 -3.59 21.87 -22.38
C ASP A 332 -3.08 22.96 -21.44
N ALA A 333 -3.97 23.52 -20.60
CA ALA A 333 -3.60 24.55 -19.62
C ALA A 333 -2.82 24.00 -18.40
N THR A 334 -2.75 22.69 -18.20
CA THR A 334 -2.17 22.09 -16.99
C THR A 334 -0.67 22.38 -16.86
N LEU A 335 0.10 22.15 -17.93
CA LEU A 335 1.56 22.20 -17.85
C LEU A 335 2.11 23.61 -17.58
N GLU A 336 1.45 24.64 -18.06
CA GLU A 336 1.80 26.04 -17.81
C GLU A 336 1.56 26.46 -16.36
N ASN A 337 0.69 25.74 -15.64
CA ASN A 337 0.32 26.02 -14.26
C ASN A 337 0.96 25.03 -13.26
N LEU A 338 1.78 24.09 -13.72
CA LEU A 338 2.52 23.15 -12.89
C LEU A 338 3.89 23.73 -12.55
N HIS A 339 4.16 23.92 -11.26
CA HIS A 339 5.39 24.56 -10.79
C HIS A 339 6.14 23.66 -9.80
N GLN A 340 7.47 23.65 -9.92
CA GLN A 340 8.33 23.08 -8.89
C GLN A 340 8.55 24.09 -7.78
N VAL A 341 8.49 23.64 -6.55
CA VAL A 341 8.79 24.44 -5.36
C VAL A 341 10.25 24.25 -5.00
N ASP A 342 11.02 25.33 -4.96
CA ASP A 342 12.41 25.27 -4.51
C ASP A 342 12.47 25.10 -3.00
N THR A 343 13.02 23.97 -2.57
CA THR A 343 13.22 23.63 -1.16
C THR A 343 14.67 23.81 -0.70
N THR A 344 15.56 24.29 -1.58
CA THR A 344 16.99 24.48 -1.29
C THR A 344 17.18 25.51 -0.19
N GLY A 345 17.87 25.13 0.88
CA GLY A 345 18.16 26.03 2.01
C GLY A 345 16.94 26.46 2.82
N LYS A 346 15.79 25.87 2.60
CA LYS A 346 14.59 26.13 3.41
C LYS A 346 14.78 25.59 4.82
N THR A 347 14.23 26.32 5.78
CA THR A 347 14.14 25.93 7.19
C THR A 347 12.69 25.60 7.54
N ILE A 348 12.49 24.93 8.67
CA ILE A 348 11.15 24.57 9.14
C ILE A 348 10.50 25.80 9.76
N THR A 349 9.44 26.28 9.12
CA THR A 349 8.64 27.45 9.51
C THR A 349 7.17 27.11 9.75
N GLY A 350 6.79 25.85 9.43
CA GLY A 350 5.41 25.41 9.42
C GLY A 350 4.80 25.28 10.81
N HIS A 351 3.48 25.20 10.83
CA HIS A 351 2.70 25.03 12.05
C HIS A 351 2.70 23.57 12.52
N ALA A 352 2.54 23.37 13.82
CA ALA A 352 2.28 22.04 14.37
C ALA A 352 0.84 21.62 14.03
N ILE A 353 0.65 20.37 13.61
CA ILE A 353 -0.70 19.82 13.45
C ILE A 353 -1.30 19.62 14.85
N PRO A 354 -2.47 20.19 15.16
CA PRO A 354 -3.10 19.96 16.44
C PRO A 354 -3.37 18.47 16.67
N PRO A 355 -3.24 17.97 17.90
CA PRO A 355 -3.61 16.58 18.19
C PRO A 355 -5.10 16.36 17.91
N VAL A 356 -5.43 15.18 17.37
CA VAL A 356 -6.82 14.81 17.02
C VAL A 356 -7.71 14.73 18.26
N MET A 357 -7.12 14.41 19.42
CA MET A 357 -7.79 14.36 20.71
C MET A 357 -7.23 15.40 21.67
N SER A 358 -8.08 15.91 22.57
CA SER A 358 -7.64 16.77 23.66
C SER A 358 -6.65 16.02 24.56
N ALA A 359 -5.65 16.74 25.09
CA ALA A 359 -4.70 16.20 26.05
C ALA A 359 -5.39 15.76 27.38
N ASP A 360 -6.55 16.34 27.68
CA ASP A 360 -7.35 16.00 28.86
C ASP A 360 -8.32 14.82 28.63
N ALA A 361 -8.33 14.25 27.41
CA ALA A 361 -9.18 13.10 27.13
C ALA A 361 -8.69 11.85 27.90
N PRO A 362 -9.57 10.92 28.30
CA PRO A 362 -9.18 9.68 28.95
C PRO A 362 -8.17 8.87 28.11
N ASP A 363 -7.32 8.11 28.77
CA ASP A 363 -6.25 7.31 28.12
C ASP A 363 -6.78 6.43 26.96
N TYR A 364 -7.93 5.80 27.14
CA TYR A 364 -8.56 5.02 26.08
C TYR A 364 -8.88 5.87 24.83
N VAL A 365 -9.41 7.07 25.03
CA VAL A 365 -9.74 7.98 23.93
C VAL A 365 -8.46 8.40 23.20
N GLN A 366 -7.39 8.71 23.93
CA GLN A 366 -6.12 9.12 23.33
C GLN A 366 -5.42 7.94 22.62
N ASN A 367 -5.27 6.80 23.31
CA ASN A 367 -4.42 5.70 22.88
C ASN A 367 -5.11 4.70 21.94
N VAL A 368 -6.42 4.68 21.90
CA VAL A 368 -7.20 3.81 20.98
C VAL A 368 -7.93 4.63 19.94
N LEU A 369 -8.92 5.45 20.34
CA LEU A 369 -9.73 6.21 19.39
C LEU A 369 -8.91 7.22 18.58
N GLY A 370 -8.00 7.94 19.23
CA GLY A 370 -7.12 8.91 18.58
C GLY A 370 -6.24 8.25 17.52
N LYS A 371 -5.64 7.10 17.83
CA LYS A 371 -4.85 6.34 16.86
C LYS A 371 -5.68 5.82 15.70
N MET A 372 -6.90 5.34 15.95
CA MET A 372 -7.81 4.91 14.87
C MET A 372 -8.16 6.08 13.95
N MET A 373 -8.43 7.25 14.50
CA MET A 373 -8.76 8.45 13.72
C MET A 373 -7.58 8.98 12.90
N CYS A 374 -6.34 8.77 13.37
CA CYS A 374 -5.13 9.10 12.61
C CYS A 374 -4.75 8.04 11.56
N GLY A 375 -5.50 6.94 11.43
CA GLY A 375 -5.15 5.83 10.54
C GLY A 375 -3.98 4.99 11.06
N GLU A 376 -3.72 4.99 12.36
CA GLU A 376 -2.64 4.25 13.05
C GLU A 376 -3.16 3.03 13.82
N GLY A 377 -4.36 2.55 13.47
CA GLY A 377 -5.02 1.43 14.15
C GLY A 377 -4.19 0.14 14.20
N ASP A 378 -3.29 -0.08 13.22
CA ASP A 378 -2.41 -1.24 13.19
C ASP A 378 -1.37 -1.25 14.34
N SER A 379 -1.06 -0.10 14.91
CA SER A 379 -0.16 0.03 16.05
C SER A 379 -0.81 -0.30 17.39
N ILE A 380 -2.14 -0.42 17.45
CA ILE A 380 -2.88 -0.65 18.68
C ILE A 380 -2.66 -2.09 19.16
N PRO A 381 -2.24 -2.32 20.42
CA PRO A 381 -2.05 -3.65 20.98
C PRO A 381 -3.35 -4.46 21.05
N ALA A 382 -3.23 -5.78 20.97
CA ALA A 382 -4.40 -6.67 20.99
C ALA A 382 -5.20 -6.54 22.30
N VAL A 383 -4.56 -6.30 23.43
CA VAL A 383 -5.20 -6.12 24.74
C VAL A 383 -6.17 -4.92 24.77
N SER A 384 -5.91 -3.89 23.98
CA SER A 384 -6.74 -2.67 23.94
C SER A 384 -8.18 -2.90 23.51
N TYR A 385 -8.49 -4.05 22.89
CA TYR A 385 -9.85 -4.42 22.50
C TYR A 385 -10.55 -5.34 23.49
N THR A 386 -9.83 -5.90 24.44
CA THR A 386 -10.34 -6.92 25.37
C THR A 386 -10.44 -6.43 26.81
N HIS A 387 -9.74 -5.35 27.16
CA HIS A 387 -9.68 -4.79 28.51
C HIS A 387 -10.05 -3.30 28.47
N LEU A 388 -11.33 -3.02 28.17
CA LEU A 388 -11.90 -1.68 28.16
C LEU A 388 -12.47 -1.33 29.52
#